data_6cb9122cb4cc5a9d56a1358e8a663921
#
_entry.id   6cb9122cb4cc5a9d56a1358e8a663921
#
_cell.length_a   1.000
_cell.length_b   1.000
_cell.length_c   1.000
_cell.angle_alpha   90.00
_cell.angle_beta   90.00
_cell.angle_gamma   90.00
#
_symmetry.space_group_name_H-M   'P 1'
#
loop_
_entity.id
_entity.type
_entity.pdbx_description
1 polymer ?
#
loop_
_entity_poly.entity_id
_entity_poly.type
_entity_poly.pdbx_seq_one_letter_code
_entity_poly.pdbx_strand_id
1 'polypeptide(L)'
;MKTAKKLTLVLLALSMLLCFVACADVEKTGIWESATHRSDKEFGSGAKTVYVTVKAEDQSIVFTIKTDKEFLGDALAEHELITGEEGQYGLYITSVNGMAIAEGEQAYWALYKDGAYSMTGVDTTPIANGECYELVKESY
;
A
#
# COMPACT_ATOMS: atom_id res chain seq x y z
N MET A 1 -26.13 -44.70 27.44
CA MET A 1 -24.79 -44.08 27.65
C MET A 1 -23.88 -44.07 26.40
N LYS A 2 -23.96 -45.04 25.53
CA LYS A 2 -23.11 -45.02 24.29
C LYS A 2 -23.54 -43.97 23.26
N THR A 3 -24.80 -43.61 23.22
CA THR A 3 -25.33 -42.56 22.30
C THR A 3 -24.96 -41.14 22.71
N ALA A 4 -24.90 -40.84 24.01
CA ALA A 4 -24.53 -39.54 24.53
C ALA A 4 -23.03 -39.21 24.25
N LYS A 5 -22.15 -40.21 24.34
CA LYS A 5 -20.71 -40.04 24.02
C LYS A 5 -20.47 -39.81 22.52
N LYS A 6 -21.27 -40.42 21.65
CA LYS A 6 -21.17 -40.20 20.20
C LYS A 6 -21.69 -38.83 19.81
N LEU A 7 -22.74 -38.32 20.48
CA LEU A 7 -23.29 -37.00 20.24
C LEU A 7 -22.32 -35.90 20.70
N THR A 8 -21.62 -36.10 21.83
CA THR A 8 -20.61 -35.16 22.33
C THR A 8 -19.38 -35.08 21.39
N LEU A 9 -18.99 -36.23 20.83
CA LEU A 9 -17.88 -36.25 19.87
C LEU A 9 -18.22 -35.56 18.56
N VAL A 10 -19.45 -35.71 18.08
CA VAL A 10 -19.92 -35.06 16.85
C VAL A 10 -20.05 -33.55 17.07
N LEU A 11 -20.51 -33.10 18.24
CA LEU A 11 -20.58 -31.66 18.58
C LEU A 11 -19.18 -31.05 18.75
N LEU A 12 -18.21 -31.80 19.28
CA LEU A 12 -16.82 -31.34 19.37
C LEU A 12 -16.15 -31.25 18.00
N ALA A 13 -16.42 -32.20 17.11
CA ALA A 13 -15.92 -32.17 15.73
C ALA A 13 -16.53 -31.02 14.90
N LEU A 14 -17.81 -30.70 15.13
CA LEU A 14 -18.51 -29.60 14.48
C LEU A 14 -18.01 -28.24 14.97
N SER A 15 -17.60 -28.12 16.24
CA SER A 15 -17.03 -26.89 16.78
C SER A 15 -15.60 -26.59 16.26
N MET A 16 -14.85 -27.62 15.91
CA MET A 16 -13.51 -27.47 15.27
C MET A 16 -13.58 -27.07 13.80
N LEU A 17 -14.70 -27.29 13.12
CA LEU A 17 -14.86 -26.92 11.72
C LEU A 17 -15.15 -25.42 11.52
N LEU A 18 -15.50 -24.71 12.61
CA LEU A 18 -15.78 -23.26 12.59
C LEU A 18 -14.54 -22.37 12.78
N CYS A 19 -13.36 -22.95 13.03
CA CYS A 19 -12.13 -22.19 13.21
C CYS A 19 -11.31 -21.97 11.94
N PHE A 20 -11.79 -22.39 10.76
CA PHE A 20 -11.10 -22.18 9.49
C PHE A 20 -11.65 -21.03 8.64
N VAL A 21 -12.42 -20.12 9.22
CA VAL A 21 -12.88 -18.92 8.54
C VAL A 21 -12.15 -17.68 9.07
N ALA A 22 -10.82 -17.74 9.15
CA ALA A 22 -10.05 -16.59 9.56
C ALA A 22 -8.76 -16.46 8.76
N CYS A 23 -8.85 -16.53 7.43
CA CYS A 23 -7.92 -15.95 6.47
C CYS A 23 -8.69 -15.77 5.16
N ALA A 24 -9.80 -15.06 5.20
CA ALA A 24 -10.30 -14.43 4.01
C ALA A 24 -9.39 -13.22 3.79
N ASP A 25 -8.59 -13.25 2.73
CA ASP A 25 -8.04 -12.03 2.16
C ASP A 25 -9.21 -11.05 2.06
N VAL A 26 -9.12 -9.93 2.79
CA VAL A 26 -10.13 -8.89 2.67
C VAL A 26 -10.08 -8.47 1.22
N GLU A 27 -11.11 -8.83 0.46
CA GLU A 27 -11.21 -8.43 -0.93
C GLU A 27 -11.15 -6.90 -0.97
N LYS A 28 -10.06 -6.39 -1.53
CA LYS A 28 -9.91 -4.96 -1.72
C LYS A 28 -10.83 -4.56 -2.87
N THR A 29 -11.75 -3.66 -2.58
CA THR A 29 -12.77 -3.13 -3.51
C THR A 29 -12.46 -1.69 -3.90
N GLY A 30 -13.23 -1.12 -4.83
CA GLY A 30 -13.05 0.25 -5.29
C GLY A 30 -11.76 0.43 -6.08
N ILE A 31 -11.01 1.50 -5.83
CA ILE A 31 -9.76 1.78 -6.54
C ILE A 31 -8.71 0.68 -6.37
N TRP A 32 -8.78 -0.05 -5.26
CA TRP A 32 -7.87 -1.16 -4.96
C TRP A 32 -8.03 -2.38 -5.88
N GLU A 33 -9.10 -2.47 -6.65
CA GLU A 33 -9.25 -3.50 -7.67
C GLU A 33 -8.19 -3.38 -8.76
N SER A 34 -7.75 -2.16 -9.06
CA SER A 34 -6.68 -1.87 -10.02
C SER A 34 -5.28 -1.94 -9.44
N ALA A 35 -5.14 -2.10 -8.13
CA ALA A 35 -3.84 -2.12 -7.47
C ALA A 35 -2.97 -3.28 -7.93
N THR A 36 -1.72 -2.99 -8.28
CA THR A 36 -0.71 -4.00 -8.66
C THR A 36 -0.36 -4.88 -7.47
N HIS A 37 -0.19 -4.28 -6.29
CA HIS A 37 0.08 -4.99 -5.04
C HIS A 37 -1.03 -4.70 -4.03
N ARG A 38 -1.55 -5.73 -3.39
CA ARG A 38 -2.69 -5.64 -2.47
C ARG A 38 -2.33 -5.94 -1.02
N SER A 39 -1.05 -6.14 -0.74
CA SER A 39 -0.49 -6.40 0.57
C SER A 39 0.87 -5.74 0.70
N ASP A 40 1.36 -5.65 1.94
CA ASP A 40 2.70 -5.16 2.21
C ASP A 40 3.75 -5.94 1.43
N LYS A 41 4.76 -5.22 0.93
CA LYS A 41 5.80 -5.82 0.09
C LYS A 41 7.13 -5.12 0.26
N GLU A 42 8.20 -5.91 0.13
CA GLU A 42 9.58 -5.43 0.11
C GLU A 42 10.12 -5.41 -1.31
N PHE A 43 10.90 -4.37 -1.63
CA PHE A 43 11.54 -4.15 -2.93
C PHE A 43 13.01 -3.79 -2.78
N GLY A 44 13.78 -4.20 -3.76
CA GLY A 44 15.14 -3.74 -3.95
C GLY A 44 16.17 -4.33 -2.99
N SER A 45 17.40 -3.83 -3.10
CA SER A 45 18.56 -4.28 -2.34
C SER A 45 19.60 -3.16 -2.25
N GLY A 46 19.29 -2.08 -1.57
CA GLY A 46 20.19 -0.95 -1.39
C GLY A 46 20.62 -0.77 0.05
N ALA A 47 21.49 0.19 0.29
CA ALA A 47 22.02 0.52 1.61
C ALA A 47 21.00 1.28 2.48
N LYS A 48 20.09 2.02 1.85
CA LYS A 48 19.01 2.74 2.54
C LYS A 48 17.73 1.91 2.52
N THR A 49 16.99 1.93 3.63
CA THR A 49 15.64 1.38 3.73
C THR A 49 14.67 2.52 4.02
N VAL A 50 13.66 2.68 3.18
CA VAL A 50 12.57 3.62 3.40
C VAL A 50 11.24 2.89 3.38
N TYR A 51 10.27 3.44 4.09
CA TYR A 51 8.93 2.89 4.22
C TYR A 51 7.94 3.83 3.57
N VAL A 52 7.16 3.33 2.63
CA VAL A 52 6.17 4.11 1.90
C VAL A 52 4.80 3.48 2.11
N THR A 53 3.95 4.16 2.86
CA THR A 53 2.56 3.75 3.03
C THR A 53 1.73 4.33 1.89
N VAL A 54 1.03 3.47 1.18
CA VAL A 54 0.07 3.88 0.14
C VAL A 54 -1.33 3.80 0.73
N LYS A 55 -2.02 4.93 0.74
CA LYS A 55 -3.38 5.06 1.30
C LYS A 55 -4.35 5.53 0.23
N ALA A 56 -5.44 4.83 0.07
CA ALA A 56 -6.57 5.25 -0.74
C ALA A 56 -7.86 4.72 -0.13
N GLU A 57 -8.89 5.56 -0.11
CA GLU A 57 -10.12 5.23 0.59
C GLU A 57 -9.82 4.88 2.07
N ASP A 58 -10.40 3.83 2.62
CA ASP A 58 -10.17 3.37 3.99
C ASP A 58 -9.12 2.25 4.09
N GLN A 59 -8.28 2.08 3.06
CA GLN A 59 -7.32 0.99 2.98
C GLN A 59 -5.89 1.51 2.79
N SER A 60 -4.93 0.77 3.29
CA SER A 60 -3.50 1.07 3.13
C SER A 60 -2.65 -0.19 3.07
N ILE A 61 -1.49 -0.06 2.43
CA ILE A 61 -0.40 -1.04 2.46
C ILE A 61 0.93 -0.32 2.66
N VAL A 62 1.95 -1.06 3.09
CA VAL A 62 3.29 -0.53 3.28
C VAL A 62 4.27 -1.19 2.32
N PHE A 63 5.02 -0.38 1.60
CA PHE A 63 6.17 -0.81 0.83
C PHE A 63 7.45 -0.54 1.62
N THR A 64 8.25 -1.57 1.81
CA THR A 64 9.61 -1.45 2.33
C THR A 64 10.56 -1.44 1.15
N ILE A 65 11.24 -0.33 0.91
CA ILE A 65 12.10 -0.14 -0.26
C ILE A 65 13.55 -0.03 0.18
N LYS A 66 14.37 -0.97 -0.26
CA LYS A 66 15.82 -0.92 -0.10
C LYS A 66 16.43 -0.34 -1.37
N THR A 67 17.15 0.76 -1.25
CA THR A 67 17.60 1.52 -2.41
C THR A 67 18.92 2.24 -2.16
N ASP A 68 19.66 2.48 -3.24
CA ASP A 68 20.81 3.38 -3.28
C ASP A 68 20.47 4.73 -3.96
N LYS A 69 19.22 4.89 -4.39
CA LYS A 69 18.77 6.15 -5.03
C LYS A 69 18.84 7.31 -4.04
N GLU A 70 19.03 8.50 -4.59
CA GLU A 70 19.10 9.74 -3.81
C GLU A 70 17.72 10.33 -3.51
N PHE A 71 16.79 10.22 -4.47
CA PHE A 71 15.46 10.79 -4.38
C PHE A 71 14.36 9.73 -4.29
N LEU A 72 13.27 10.08 -3.61
CA LEU A 72 12.13 9.19 -3.42
C LEU A 72 11.48 8.78 -4.74
N GLY A 73 11.35 9.73 -5.67
CA GLY A 73 10.78 9.46 -7.00
C GLY A 73 11.52 8.38 -7.76
N ASP A 74 12.86 8.44 -7.76
CA ASP A 74 13.69 7.42 -8.42
C ASP A 74 13.56 6.05 -7.77
N ALA A 75 13.50 6.01 -6.45
CA ALA A 75 13.32 4.76 -5.69
C ALA A 75 11.96 4.11 -5.98
N LEU A 76 10.90 4.91 -6.12
CA LEU A 76 9.56 4.42 -6.46
C LEU A 76 9.45 4.01 -7.93
N ALA A 77 10.03 4.78 -8.83
CA ALA A 77 10.00 4.52 -10.27
C ALA A 77 10.79 3.27 -10.66
N GLU A 78 11.88 2.98 -9.97
CA GLU A 78 12.71 1.77 -10.18
C GLU A 78 11.89 0.47 -10.06
N HIS A 79 10.85 0.49 -9.25
CA HIS A 79 9.95 -0.65 -9.02
C HIS A 79 8.56 -0.46 -9.63
N GLU A 80 8.41 0.51 -10.53
CA GLU A 80 7.13 0.81 -11.21
C GLU A 80 5.98 1.11 -10.25
N LEU A 81 6.29 1.68 -9.07
CA LEU A 81 5.30 1.97 -8.04
C LEU A 81 4.54 3.27 -8.26
N ILE A 82 5.09 4.15 -9.10
CA ILE A 82 4.44 5.41 -9.51
C ILE A 82 4.54 5.61 -11.01
N THR A 83 3.54 6.30 -11.56
CA THR A 83 3.62 6.94 -12.87
C THR A 83 3.20 8.39 -12.74
N GLY A 84 3.71 9.24 -13.62
CA GLY A 84 3.41 10.66 -13.58
C GLY A 84 3.84 11.37 -14.85
N GLU A 85 3.55 12.65 -14.89
CA GLU A 85 3.90 13.55 -15.98
C GLU A 85 4.80 14.66 -15.49
N GLU A 86 5.82 15.01 -16.27
CA GLU A 86 6.65 16.15 -15.97
C GLU A 86 5.85 17.45 -16.09
N GLY A 87 5.81 18.19 -15.01
CA GLY A 87 5.10 19.45 -14.91
C GLY A 87 6.00 20.63 -14.59
N GLN A 88 5.43 21.81 -14.55
CA GLN A 88 6.13 23.06 -14.24
C GLN A 88 6.80 23.03 -12.85
N TYR A 89 6.23 22.28 -11.90
CA TYR A 89 6.71 22.18 -10.53
C TYR A 89 7.32 20.82 -10.19
N GLY A 90 7.75 20.05 -11.19
CA GLY A 90 8.26 18.70 -11.05
C GLY A 90 7.27 17.63 -11.47
N LEU A 91 7.51 16.39 -11.05
CA LEU A 91 6.68 15.25 -11.41
C LEU A 91 5.28 15.32 -10.76
N TYR A 92 4.26 15.37 -11.60
CA TYR A 92 2.87 15.21 -11.17
C TYR A 92 2.48 13.74 -11.21
N ILE A 93 2.23 13.14 -10.05
CA ILE A 93 1.89 11.72 -9.94
C ILE A 93 0.45 11.50 -10.42
N THR A 94 0.28 10.64 -11.41
CA THR A 94 -1.03 10.25 -11.96
C THR A 94 -1.50 8.90 -11.47
N SER A 95 -0.59 8.03 -11.04
CA SER A 95 -0.90 6.71 -10.53
C SER A 95 0.10 6.27 -9.46
N VAL A 96 -0.38 5.59 -8.45
CA VAL A 96 0.43 4.92 -7.43
C VAL A 96 -0.02 3.47 -7.32
N ASN A 97 0.92 2.54 -7.36
CA ASN A 97 0.64 1.10 -7.25
C ASN A 97 -0.45 0.61 -8.24
N GLY A 98 -0.46 1.16 -9.46
CA GLY A 98 -1.46 0.85 -10.47
C GLY A 98 -2.82 1.54 -10.29
N MET A 99 -3.00 2.27 -9.19
CA MET A 99 -4.22 3.02 -8.90
C MET A 99 -4.13 4.42 -9.50
N ALA A 100 -4.78 4.64 -10.63
CA ALA A 100 -4.76 5.91 -11.34
C ALA A 100 -5.87 6.86 -10.86
N ILE A 101 -5.59 8.16 -10.93
CA ILE A 101 -6.64 9.18 -10.84
C ILE A 101 -7.43 9.17 -12.15
N ALA A 102 -8.74 9.02 -12.06
CA ALA A 102 -9.59 9.01 -13.25
C ALA A 102 -9.64 10.40 -13.91
N GLU A 103 -9.83 10.42 -15.23
CA GLU A 103 -10.00 11.67 -15.96
C GLU A 103 -11.23 12.42 -15.44
N GLY A 104 -11.04 13.69 -15.09
CA GLY A 104 -12.08 14.55 -14.51
C GLY A 104 -12.35 14.33 -13.02
N GLU A 105 -11.66 13.38 -12.38
CA GLU A 105 -11.74 13.19 -10.94
C GLU A 105 -11.01 14.34 -10.22
N GLN A 106 -11.66 14.97 -9.25
CA GLN A 106 -11.07 16.01 -8.42
C GLN A 106 -10.26 15.37 -7.27
N ALA A 107 -9.16 14.74 -7.60
CA ALA A 107 -8.28 14.05 -6.67
C ALA A 107 -6.82 14.12 -7.11
N TYR A 108 -5.93 13.88 -6.18
CA TYR A 108 -4.48 13.83 -6.42
C TYR A 108 -3.79 12.89 -5.42
N TRP A 109 -2.56 12.53 -5.70
CA TRP A 109 -1.72 11.79 -4.77
C TRP A 109 -0.86 12.76 -3.97
N ALA A 110 -1.16 12.89 -2.68
CA ALA A 110 -0.44 13.74 -1.74
C ALA A 110 0.73 12.99 -1.12
N LEU A 111 1.87 13.69 -0.98
CA LEU A 111 3.04 13.17 -0.28
C LEU A 111 3.09 13.69 1.16
N TYR A 112 3.28 12.78 2.10
CA TYR A 112 3.57 13.08 3.50
C TYR A 112 4.92 12.49 3.89
N LYS A 113 5.65 13.21 4.73
CA LYS A 113 6.87 12.73 5.36
C LYS A 113 6.71 12.82 6.88
N ASP A 114 6.90 11.71 7.58
CA ASP A 114 6.75 11.63 9.04
C ASP A 114 5.41 12.22 9.54
N GLY A 115 4.34 12.01 8.80
CA GLY A 115 3.00 12.49 9.10
C GLY A 115 2.71 13.94 8.73
N ALA A 116 3.68 14.68 8.19
CA ALA A 116 3.51 16.07 7.76
C ALA A 116 3.39 16.17 6.24
N TYR A 117 2.43 16.98 5.76
CA TYR A 117 2.27 17.25 4.33
C TYR A 117 3.56 17.82 3.74
N SER A 118 4.02 17.23 2.63
CA SER A 118 5.22 17.70 1.94
C SER A 118 4.86 18.77 0.90
N MET A 119 5.60 19.86 0.92
CA MET A 119 5.48 20.92 -0.08
C MET A 119 6.33 20.63 -1.34
N THR A 120 7.10 19.55 -1.33
CA THR A 120 7.94 19.12 -2.47
C THR A 120 7.37 17.86 -3.11
N GLY A 121 7.63 17.68 -4.41
CA GLY A 121 7.31 16.45 -5.12
C GLY A 121 8.28 15.31 -4.78
N VAL A 122 7.92 14.09 -5.16
CA VAL A 122 8.76 12.89 -4.92
C VAL A 122 10.11 12.97 -5.64
N ASP A 123 10.16 13.60 -6.80
CA ASP A 123 11.36 13.77 -7.66
C ASP A 123 12.40 14.69 -7.04
N THR A 124 12.01 15.56 -6.11
CA THR A 124 12.88 16.51 -5.42
C THR A 124 12.99 16.24 -3.91
N THR A 125 12.45 15.14 -3.44
CA THR A 125 12.51 14.72 -2.03
C THR A 125 13.71 13.79 -1.83
N PRO A 126 14.80 14.26 -1.21
CA PRO A 126 15.93 13.40 -0.87
C PRO A 126 15.54 12.42 0.22
N ILE A 127 16.08 11.22 0.16
CA ILE A 127 15.78 10.15 1.11
C ILE A 127 17.00 9.75 1.94
N ALA A 128 16.75 9.43 3.20
CA ALA A 128 17.72 8.87 4.12
C ALA A 128 17.22 7.55 4.71
N ASN A 129 18.14 6.74 5.19
CA ASN A 129 17.82 5.45 5.78
C ASN A 129 16.87 5.58 6.98
N GLY A 130 15.82 4.77 6.99
CA GLY A 130 14.83 4.70 8.07
C GLY A 130 13.67 5.69 7.95
N GLU A 131 13.61 6.52 6.92
CA GLU A 131 12.54 7.49 6.74
C GLU A 131 11.22 6.83 6.34
N CYS A 132 10.12 7.46 6.78
CA CYS A 132 8.75 7.04 6.52
C CYS A 132 8.03 8.09 5.68
N TYR A 133 7.38 7.63 4.62
CA TYR A 133 6.59 8.45 3.72
C TYR A 133 5.19 7.87 3.55
N GLU A 134 4.25 8.72 3.16
CA GLU A 134 2.92 8.27 2.77
C GLU A 134 2.55 8.90 1.43
N LEU A 135 1.99 8.09 0.54
CA LEU A 135 1.30 8.54 -0.67
C LEU A 135 -0.19 8.32 -0.45
N VAL A 136 -0.92 9.40 -0.37
CA VAL A 136 -2.33 9.41 0.02
C VAL A 136 -3.17 9.97 -1.11
N LYS A 137 -4.16 9.21 -1.57
CA LYS A 137 -5.14 9.74 -2.52
C LYS A 137 -6.09 10.68 -1.79
N GLU A 138 -6.07 11.94 -2.14
CA GLU A 138 -6.91 12.99 -1.55
C GLU A 138 -7.78 13.67 -2.60
N SER A 139 -8.94 14.17 -2.18
CA SER A 139 -9.84 14.98 -2.99
C SER A 139 -9.67 16.47 -2.70
N TYR A 140 -9.98 17.32 -3.67
CA TYR A 140 -9.98 18.79 -3.53
C TYR A 140 -11.24 19.42 -4.07
#